data_71aaf9000b233765b75116c5b98c9bea
#
_entry.id   71aaf9000b233765b75116c5b98c9bea
#
_cell.length_a   1.000
_cell.length_b   1.000
_cell.length_c   1.000
_cell.angle_alpha   90.00
_cell.angle_beta   90.00
_cell.angle_gamma   90.00
#
_symmetry.space_group_name_H-M   'P 1'
#
loop_
_entity.id
_entity.type
_entity.pdbx_description
1 polymer ?
#
loop_
_entity_poly.entity_id
_entity_poly.type
_entity_poly.pdbx_seq_one_letter_code
_entity_poly.pdbx_strand_id
1 'polypeptide(L)'
;MVSLSDIRNAEILIVNDRDADALAMKGVLENAGYLNVTVTTNPHETHDLHDRNRYNLIVLQVEMQRMNGFHVMSALQDVEVDGYLPVLAITDPVNKIQALKSGAKDAISRPFDVDELLSRVHNLLEVRLLHDGTRKAVTTMEILALHDPLTGLGNRRLLTQRISASMANAKRNKFSMAIIYMDLDGFKQINDTLGHTFGDAVLKTVAERLKAVVREEDTVARVGGDEFMVALWHVRNPCDAATVAAKLIKAVSQPCMIEGRNLTITTSAGVALYPDHGLDTDGLMKSADMALYEAKNAGKNAYRVAISTTLETTAPK
;
A
#
# COMPACT_ATOMS: atom_id res chain seq x y z
N MET A 1 -18.29 1.61 -13.74
CA MET A 1 -18.54 1.57 -15.19
C MET A 1 -17.70 2.68 -15.80
N VAL A 2 -16.87 2.40 -16.80
CA VAL A 2 -16.08 3.41 -17.49
C VAL A 2 -17.03 4.27 -18.32
N SER A 3 -16.93 5.58 -18.20
CA SER A 3 -17.76 6.52 -18.97
C SER A 3 -17.07 6.89 -20.28
N LEU A 4 -17.86 7.34 -21.26
CA LEU A 4 -17.30 7.92 -22.51
C LEU A 4 -16.38 9.12 -22.24
N SER A 5 -16.65 9.88 -21.17
CA SER A 5 -15.79 10.97 -20.75
C SER A 5 -14.42 10.48 -20.28
N ASP A 6 -14.37 9.39 -19.53
CA ASP A 6 -13.10 8.81 -19.06
C ASP A 6 -12.24 8.34 -20.24
N ILE A 7 -12.88 7.69 -21.24
CA ILE A 7 -12.18 7.22 -22.45
C ILE A 7 -11.63 8.40 -23.29
N ARG A 8 -12.38 9.51 -23.40
CA ARG A 8 -11.93 10.70 -24.14
C ARG A 8 -10.81 11.48 -23.43
N ASN A 9 -10.76 11.38 -22.10
CA ASN A 9 -9.70 12.01 -21.28
C ASN A 9 -8.46 11.12 -21.10
N ALA A 10 -8.44 9.91 -21.69
CA ALA A 10 -7.31 9.01 -21.58
C ALA A 10 -6.07 9.57 -22.30
N GLU A 11 -4.90 9.34 -21.71
CA GLU A 11 -3.61 9.73 -22.25
C GLU A 11 -3.18 8.76 -23.35
N ILE A 12 -3.00 9.24 -24.58
CA ILE A 12 -2.61 8.46 -25.76
C ILE A 12 -1.27 8.94 -26.26
N LEU A 13 -0.32 8.03 -26.50
CA LEU A 13 0.94 8.31 -27.17
C LEU A 13 0.95 7.69 -28.55
N ILE A 14 1.23 8.51 -29.57
CA ILE A 14 1.48 8.05 -30.94
C ILE A 14 2.99 8.06 -31.17
N VAL A 15 3.54 6.93 -31.59
CA VAL A 15 4.96 6.74 -31.91
C VAL A 15 5.08 6.39 -33.38
N ASN A 16 5.59 7.32 -34.17
CA ASN A 16 5.78 7.13 -35.61
C ASN A 16 6.90 8.06 -36.10
N ASP A 17 7.93 7.54 -36.75
CA ASP A 17 9.09 8.29 -37.20
C ASP A 17 8.84 9.21 -38.42
N ARG A 18 7.60 9.24 -38.94
CA ARG A 18 7.13 10.12 -39.98
C ARG A 18 6.18 11.15 -39.41
N ASP A 19 6.60 12.42 -39.37
CA ASP A 19 5.81 13.52 -38.82
C ASP A 19 4.41 13.64 -39.46
N ALA A 20 4.32 13.55 -40.80
CA ALA A 20 3.05 13.68 -41.49
C ALA A 20 2.03 12.61 -41.10
N ASP A 21 2.47 11.35 -40.98
CA ASP A 21 1.62 10.22 -40.60
C ASP A 21 1.20 10.33 -39.10
N ALA A 22 2.12 10.77 -38.27
CA ALA A 22 1.88 10.94 -36.82
C ALA A 22 0.85 12.07 -36.58
N LEU A 23 1.01 13.21 -37.23
CA LEU A 23 0.08 14.35 -37.13
C LEU A 23 -1.29 14.03 -37.73
N ALA A 24 -1.34 13.33 -38.88
CA ALA A 24 -2.61 12.88 -39.48
C ALA A 24 -3.38 11.97 -38.50
N MET A 25 -2.70 11.02 -37.87
CA MET A 25 -3.31 10.13 -36.89
C MET A 25 -3.78 10.87 -35.64
N LYS A 26 -2.98 11.81 -35.13
CA LYS A 26 -3.38 12.72 -34.05
C LYS A 26 -4.66 13.46 -34.40
N GLY A 27 -4.74 14.08 -35.60
CA GLY A 27 -5.94 14.77 -36.06
C GLY A 27 -7.17 13.88 -36.12
N VAL A 28 -7.03 12.62 -36.56
CA VAL A 28 -8.11 11.62 -36.55
C VAL A 28 -8.63 11.38 -35.14
N LEU A 29 -7.75 11.14 -34.14
CA LEU A 29 -8.14 10.90 -32.77
C LEU A 29 -8.76 12.16 -32.13
N GLU A 30 -8.17 13.34 -32.33
CA GLU A 30 -8.72 14.60 -31.79
C GLU A 30 -10.09 14.90 -32.35
N ASN A 31 -10.32 14.68 -33.65
CA ASN A 31 -11.63 14.84 -34.29
C ASN A 31 -12.68 13.87 -33.80
N ALA A 32 -12.26 12.68 -33.33
CA ALA A 32 -13.12 11.70 -32.67
C ALA A 32 -13.39 12.05 -31.19
N GLY A 33 -12.78 13.13 -30.67
CA GLY A 33 -13.02 13.68 -29.34
C GLY A 33 -12.06 13.18 -28.25
N TYR A 34 -10.93 12.55 -28.60
CA TYR A 34 -9.86 12.27 -27.64
C TYR A 34 -9.08 13.56 -27.35
N LEU A 35 -8.90 13.90 -26.08
CA LEU A 35 -8.40 15.21 -25.66
C LEU A 35 -6.88 15.25 -25.42
N ASN A 36 -6.29 14.12 -25.02
CA ASN A 36 -4.90 14.05 -24.58
C ASN A 36 -4.09 13.14 -25.52
N VAL A 37 -3.78 13.64 -26.71
CA VAL A 37 -3.02 12.89 -27.71
C VAL A 37 -1.64 13.52 -27.91
N THR A 38 -0.62 12.81 -27.45
CA THR A 38 0.80 13.17 -27.61
C THR A 38 1.41 12.43 -28.80
N VAL A 39 2.34 13.06 -29.47
CA VAL A 39 3.07 12.47 -30.62
C VAL A 39 4.56 12.51 -30.32
N THR A 40 5.27 11.44 -30.65
CA THR A 40 6.72 11.47 -30.77
C THR A 40 7.19 10.84 -32.09
N THR A 41 8.16 11.47 -32.70
CA THR A 41 8.86 10.93 -33.88
C THR A 41 10.21 10.32 -33.55
N ASN A 42 10.55 10.29 -32.25
CA ASN A 42 11.73 9.63 -31.74
C ASN A 42 11.33 8.38 -30.92
N PRO A 43 11.41 7.17 -31.49
CA PRO A 43 11.03 5.94 -30.78
C PRO A 43 11.84 5.68 -29.51
N HIS A 44 13.07 6.22 -29.41
CA HIS A 44 13.92 6.05 -28.22
C HIS A 44 13.36 6.75 -26.97
N GLU A 45 12.55 7.80 -27.13
CA GLU A 45 11.96 8.55 -26.01
C GLU A 45 10.68 7.89 -25.45
N THR A 46 10.16 6.87 -26.12
CA THR A 46 8.85 6.27 -25.77
C THR A 46 8.79 5.82 -24.32
N HIS A 47 9.85 5.15 -23.85
CA HIS A 47 9.99 4.70 -22.47
C HIS A 47 9.93 5.86 -21.47
N ASP A 48 10.79 6.87 -21.65
CA ASP A 48 10.88 8.03 -20.77
C ASP A 48 9.59 8.86 -20.76
N LEU A 49 8.96 8.99 -21.93
CA LEU A 49 7.67 9.67 -22.06
C LEU A 49 6.57 8.91 -21.32
N HIS A 50 6.54 7.58 -21.44
CA HIS A 50 5.55 6.78 -20.71
C HIS A 50 5.79 6.84 -19.20
N ASP A 51 7.03 6.77 -18.75
CA ASP A 51 7.35 6.82 -17.32
C ASP A 51 6.90 8.15 -16.67
N ARG A 52 7.05 9.26 -17.39
CA ARG A 52 6.64 10.60 -16.93
C ARG A 52 5.13 10.83 -16.98
N ASN A 53 4.47 10.42 -18.07
CA ASN A 53 3.08 10.80 -18.36
C ASN A 53 2.07 9.68 -18.11
N ARG A 54 2.53 8.43 -17.93
CA ARG A 54 1.68 7.26 -17.65
C ARG A 54 0.55 7.09 -18.66
N TYR A 55 0.89 6.99 -19.95
CA TYR A 55 -0.10 6.83 -21.02
C TYR A 55 -1.00 5.60 -20.83
N ASN A 56 -2.27 5.75 -21.20
CA ASN A 56 -3.25 4.66 -21.15
C ASN A 56 -3.22 3.77 -22.40
N LEU A 57 -2.71 4.29 -23.52
CA LEU A 57 -2.56 3.58 -24.79
C LEU A 57 -1.35 4.10 -25.54
N ILE A 58 -0.59 3.21 -26.16
CA ILE A 58 0.44 3.56 -27.12
C ILE A 58 0.02 3.04 -28.51
N VAL A 59 -0.06 3.95 -29.48
CA VAL A 59 -0.26 3.63 -30.91
C VAL A 59 1.11 3.68 -31.57
N LEU A 60 1.63 2.52 -31.95
CA LEU A 60 3.01 2.34 -32.38
C LEU A 60 3.10 1.88 -33.82
N GLN A 61 3.78 2.66 -34.67
CA GLN A 61 4.23 2.19 -35.97
C GLN A 61 5.34 1.16 -35.79
N VAL A 62 5.19 -0.02 -36.39
CA VAL A 62 6.22 -1.09 -36.26
C VAL A 62 7.37 -0.85 -37.21
N GLU A 63 7.08 -0.63 -38.49
CA GLU A 63 8.09 -0.37 -39.53
C GLU A 63 8.51 1.10 -39.47
N MET A 64 9.61 1.40 -38.79
CA MET A 64 10.24 2.70 -38.68
C MET A 64 11.70 2.64 -39.14
N GLN A 65 12.22 3.72 -39.71
CA GLN A 65 13.59 3.77 -40.25
C GLN A 65 14.64 3.84 -39.13
N ARG A 66 14.35 4.55 -38.02
CA ARG A 66 15.31 4.83 -36.95
C ARG A 66 15.42 3.69 -35.96
N MET A 67 14.32 3.00 -35.68
CA MET A 67 14.23 1.90 -34.72
C MET A 67 13.03 1.04 -35.03
N ASN A 68 13.20 -0.27 -35.03
CA ASN A 68 12.07 -1.17 -35.23
C ASN A 68 11.14 -1.14 -34.00
N GLY A 69 9.83 -1.03 -34.23
CA GLY A 69 8.81 -0.98 -33.17
C GLY A 69 8.82 -2.19 -32.24
N PHE A 70 9.36 -3.35 -32.68
CA PHE A 70 9.55 -4.52 -31.81
C PHE A 70 10.50 -4.23 -30.63
N HIS A 71 11.55 -3.44 -30.83
CA HIS A 71 12.45 -3.02 -29.75
C HIS A 71 11.75 -2.06 -28.77
N VAL A 72 10.90 -1.18 -29.28
CA VAL A 72 10.09 -0.29 -28.42
C VAL A 72 9.15 -1.10 -27.54
N MET A 73 8.46 -2.10 -28.12
CA MET A 73 7.57 -3.00 -27.36
C MET A 73 8.32 -3.80 -26.27
N SER A 74 9.52 -4.30 -26.61
CA SER A 74 10.35 -5.02 -25.62
C SER A 74 10.76 -4.12 -24.45
N ALA A 75 11.20 -2.89 -24.73
CA ALA A 75 11.58 -1.92 -23.69
C ALA A 75 10.41 -1.51 -22.78
N LEU A 76 9.19 -1.47 -23.33
CA LEU A 76 7.99 -1.16 -22.54
C LEU A 76 7.56 -2.29 -21.61
N GLN A 77 7.86 -3.56 -21.92
CA GLN A 77 7.54 -4.69 -21.04
C GLN A 77 8.30 -4.64 -19.72
N ASP A 78 9.52 -4.10 -19.71
CA ASP A 78 10.36 -4.02 -18.52
C ASP A 78 9.90 -2.92 -17.52
N VAL A 79 9.07 -1.97 -17.96
CA VAL A 79 8.64 -0.81 -17.15
C VAL A 79 7.30 -1.00 -16.48
N GLU A 80 6.46 -1.85 -17.02
CA GLU A 80 5.13 -2.08 -16.45
C GLU A 80 5.17 -3.04 -15.27
N VAL A 81 5.39 -2.50 -14.10
CA VAL A 81 5.25 -3.21 -12.82
C VAL A 81 3.84 -3.84 -12.66
N ASP A 82 2.88 -3.37 -13.43
CA ASP A 82 1.46 -3.70 -13.31
C ASP A 82 0.86 -4.51 -14.47
N GLY A 83 1.66 -4.80 -15.49
CA GLY A 83 1.37 -5.84 -16.48
C GLY A 83 0.33 -5.54 -17.56
N TYR A 84 -0.24 -4.33 -17.70
CA TYR A 84 -1.26 -4.06 -18.72
C TYR A 84 -1.18 -2.68 -19.36
N LEU A 85 -0.10 -2.37 -20.11
CA LEU A 85 -0.08 -1.24 -21.04
C LEU A 85 -0.52 -1.71 -22.43
N PRO A 86 -1.69 -1.31 -22.96
CA PRO A 86 -2.06 -1.67 -24.31
C PRO A 86 -1.19 -0.93 -25.31
N VAL A 87 -0.59 -1.68 -26.24
CA VAL A 87 0.07 -1.17 -27.43
C VAL A 87 -0.76 -1.62 -28.63
N LEU A 88 -1.26 -0.65 -29.42
CA LEU A 88 -1.85 -0.88 -30.73
C LEU A 88 -0.75 -0.76 -31.76
N ALA A 89 -0.35 -1.87 -32.35
CA ALA A 89 0.66 -1.91 -33.41
C ALA A 89 0.05 -1.57 -34.77
N ILE A 90 0.64 -0.62 -35.46
CA ILE A 90 0.34 -0.34 -36.90
C ILE A 90 1.47 -0.96 -37.69
N THR A 91 1.13 -1.89 -38.61
CA THR A 91 2.14 -2.71 -39.27
C THR A 91 1.68 -3.18 -40.65
N ASP A 92 2.60 -3.74 -41.43
CA ASP A 92 2.24 -4.46 -42.64
C ASP A 92 1.56 -5.80 -42.33
N PRO A 93 0.70 -6.34 -43.21
CA PRO A 93 -0.01 -7.59 -42.98
C PRO A 93 0.88 -8.77 -42.60
N VAL A 94 2.10 -8.81 -43.15
CA VAL A 94 3.09 -9.88 -42.93
C VAL A 94 3.57 -9.91 -41.47
N ASN A 95 3.71 -8.75 -40.83
CA ASN A 95 4.26 -8.58 -39.48
C ASN A 95 3.19 -8.60 -38.37
N LYS A 96 1.90 -8.63 -38.72
CA LYS A 96 0.79 -8.55 -37.76
C LYS A 96 0.88 -9.63 -36.65
N ILE A 97 1.10 -10.87 -37.04
CA ILE A 97 1.22 -11.99 -36.06
C ILE A 97 2.45 -11.81 -35.18
N GLN A 98 3.55 -11.33 -35.75
CA GLN A 98 4.76 -11.06 -35.00
C GLN A 98 4.56 -9.92 -34.00
N ALA A 99 3.87 -8.84 -34.36
CA ALA A 99 3.57 -7.74 -33.45
C ALA A 99 2.77 -8.20 -32.22
N LEU A 100 1.74 -9.05 -32.42
CA LEU A 100 0.96 -9.64 -31.34
C LEU A 100 1.81 -10.55 -30.45
N LYS A 101 2.68 -11.38 -31.04
CA LYS A 101 3.62 -12.23 -30.28
C LYS A 101 4.66 -11.44 -29.50
N SER A 102 5.01 -10.24 -29.96
CA SER A 102 5.97 -9.34 -29.32
C SER A 102 5.33 -8.45 -28.23
N GLY A 103 4.05 -8.68 -27.91
CA GLY A 103 3.39 -8.02 -26.77
C GLY A 103 2.37 -6.94 -27.12
N ALA A 104 2.18 -6.60 -28.42
CA ALA A 104 1.08 -5.76 -28.80
C ALA A 104 -0.27 -6.39 -28.39
N LYS A 105 -1.16 -5.59 -27.80
CA LYS A 105 -2.48 -6.07 -27.39
C LYS A 105 -3.45 -6.19 -28.55
N ASP A 106 -3.22 -5.37 -29.60
CA ASP A 106 -3.90 -5.47 -30.89
C ASP A 106 -2.99 -4.95 -32.01
N ALA A 107 -3.32 -5.29 -33.26
CA ALA A 107 -2.55 -4.88 -34.43
C ALA A 107 -3.47 -4.60 -35.61
N ILE A 108 -3.24 -3.46 -36.26
CA ILE A 108 -3.95 -3.02 -37.47
C ILE A 108 -2.98 -3.00 -38.64
N SER A 109 -3.42 -3.51 -39.80
CA SER A 109 -2.57 -3.58 -40.98
C SER A 109 -2.90 -2.47 -41.99
N ARG A 110 -1.86 -1.88 -42.59
CA ARG A 110 -2.03 -0.90 -43.67
C ARG A 110 -2.39 -1.59 -45.01
N PRO A 111 -3.26 -0.99 -45.83
CA PRO A 111 -4.09 0.18 -45.55
C PRO A 111 -5.24 -0.18 -44.60
N PHE A 112 -5.62 0.71 -43.71
CA PHE A 112 -6.73 0.52 -42.76
C PHE A 112 -7.76 1.63 -42.85
N ASP A 113 -8.98 1.33 -42.43
CA ASP A 113 -10.06 2.30 -42.32
C ASP A 113 -9.92 3.09 -41.01
N VAL A 114 -10.31 4.38 -41.05
CA VAL A 114 -10.35 5.25 -39.86
C VAL A 114 -11.28 4.68 -38.79
N ASP A 115 -12.44 4.15 -39.19
CA ASP A 115 -13.39 3.58 -38.23
C ASP A 115 -12.85 2.31 -37.55
N GLU A 116 -12.02 1.51 -38.27
CA GLU A 116 -11.32 0.38 -37.69
C GLU A 116 -10.32 0.86 -36.64
N LEU A 117 -9.50 1.88 -36.93
CA LEU A 117 -8.56 2.45 -35.98
C LEU A 117 -9.28 2.96 -34.73
N LEU A 118 -10.33 3.77 -34.90
CA LEU A 118 -11.08 4.35 -33.79
C LEU A 118 -11.73 3.29 -32.91
N SER A 119 -12.29 2.24 -33.52
CA SER A 119 -12.91 1.12 -32.78
C SER A 119 -11.87 0.38 -31.95
N ARG A 120 -10.67 0.12 -32.46
CA ARG A 120 -9.60 -0.55 -31.73
C ARG A 120 -9.03 0.30 -30.59
N VAL A 121 -8.82 1.61 -30.86
CA VAL A 121 -8.39 2.58 -29.83
C VAL A 121 -9.42 2.61 -28.68
N HIS A 122 -10.71 2.71 -29.02
CA HIS A 122 -11.79 2.74 -28.03
C HIS A 122 -11.78 1.48 -27.17
N ASN A 123 -11.77 0.31 -27.80
CA ASN A 123 -11.82 -0.97 -27.09
C ASN A 123 -10.59 -1.18 -26.17
N LEU A 124 -9.39 -0.82 -26.63
CA LEU A 124 -8.17 -0.93 -25.85
C LEU A 124 -8.17 0.01 -24.64
N LEU A 125 -8.65 1.23 -24.82
CA LEU A 125 -8.80 2.20 -23.72
C LEU A 125 -9.86 1.77 -22.72
N GLU A 126 -11.01 1.26 -23.17
CA GLU A 126 -12.05 0.76 -22.29
C GLU A 126 -11.52 -0.37 -21.40
N VAL A 127 -10.85 -1.37 -21.99
CA VAL A 127 -10.23 -2.48 -21.25
C VAL A 127 -9.17 -1.97 -20.27
N ARG A 128 -8.33 -1.03 -20.68
CA ARG A 128 -7.30 -0.42 -19.80
C ARG A 128 -7.93 0.26 -18.59
N LEU A 129 -8.92 1.11 -18.80
CA LEU A 129 -9.57 1.86 -17.72
C LEU A 129 -10.37 0.95 -16.78
N LEU A 130 -11.01 -0.11 -17.31
CA LEU A 130 -11.64 -1.14 -16.48
C LEU A 130 -10.63 -1.88 -15.61
N HIS A 131 -9.49 -2.26 -16.17
CA HIS A 131 -8.41 -2.90 -15.43
C HIS A 131 -7.89 -2.02 -14.31
N ASP A 132 -7.61 -0.74 -14.60
CA ASP A 132 -7.14 0.25 -13.61
C ASP A 132 -8.19 0.47 -12.51
N GLY A 133 -9.47 0.56 -12.88
CA GLY A 133 -10.57 0.68 -11.91
C GLY A 133 -10.66 -0.51 -10.97
N THR A 134 -10.58 -1.73 -11.53
CA THR A 134 -10.63 -2.97 -10.74
C THR A 134 -9.45 -3.05 -9.78
N ARG A 135 -8.25 -2.72 -10.24
CA ARG A 135 -7.05 -2.72 -9.43
C ARG A 135 -7.12 -1.71 -8.28
N LYS A 136 -7.53 -0.46 -8.55
CA LYS A 136 -7.74 0.55 -7.51
C LYS A 136 -8.76 0.06 -6.48
N ALA A 137 -9.83 -0.59 -6.91
CA ALA A 137 -10.84 -1.14 -6.02
C ALA A 137 -10.26 -2.26 -5.13
N VAL A 138 -9.47 -3.19 -5.69
CA VAL A 138 -8.81 -4.27 -4.92
C VAL A 138 -7.85 -3.68 -3.89
N THR A 139 -6.96 -2.76 -4.29
CA THR A 139 -6.02 -2.11 -3.36
C THR A 139 -6.76 -1.35 -2.25
N THR A 140 -7.85 -0.64 -2.60
CA THR A 140 -8.68 0.05 -1.61
C THR A 140 -9.33 -0.94 -0.64
N MET A 141 -9.85 -2.06 -1.15
CA MET A 141 -10.43 -3.12 -0.30
C MET A 141 -9.38 -3.74 0.62
N GLU A 142 -8.16 -3.98 0.15
CA GLU A 142 -7.06 -4.48 0.97
C GLU A 142 -6.70 -3.49 2.09
N ILE A 143 -6.59 -2.20 1.76
CA ILE A 143 -6.34 -1.15 2.76
C ILE A 143 -7.45 -1.14 3.81
N LEU A 144 -8.72 -1.11 3.39
CA LEU A 144 -9.86 -1.11 4.30
C LEU A 144 -9.97 -2.40 5.14
N ALA A 145 -9.57 -3.54 4.57
CA ALA A 145 -9.60 -4.83 5.26
C ALA A 145 -8.49 -4.99 6.30
N LEU A 146 -7.35 -4.29 6.15
CA LEU A 146 -6.15 -4.50 6.96
C LEU A 146 -5.73 -3.28 7.78
N HIS A 147 -6.30 -2.10 7.53
CA HIS A 147 -5.96 -0.87 8.24
C HIS A 147 -7.15 -0.25 8.97
N ASP A 148 -6.88 0.52 10.00
CA ASP A 148 -7.85 1.35 10.70
C ASP A 148 -8.10 2.64 9.90
N PRO A 149 -9.35 2.93 9.52
CA PRO A 149 -9.63 4.06 8.62
C PRO A 149 -9.42 5.43 9.26
N LEU A 150 -9.42 5.53 10.60
CA LEU A 150 -9.20 6.79 11.30
C LEU A 150 -7.73 7.16 11.38
N THR A 151 -6.89 6.20 11.75
CA THR A 151 -5.47 6.43 12.07
C THR A 151 -4.51 5.99 10.97
N GLY A 152 -4.97 5.19 10.00
CA GLY A 152 -4.13 4.59 8.96
C GLY A 152 -3.17 3.52 9.45
N LEU A 153 -3.17 3.20 10.74
CA LEU A 153 -2.41 2.09 11.31
C LEU A 153 -2.97 0.73 10.88
N GLY A 154 -2.23 -0.35 11.10
CA GLY A 154 -2.81 -1.69 10.98
C GLY A 154 -4.04 -1.84 11.88
N ASN A 155 -5.01 -2.64 11.43
CA ASN A 155 -6.12 -3.06 12.28
C ASN A 155 -5.79 -4.38 13.01
N ARG A 156 -6.72 -4.87 13.84
CA ARG A 156 -6.57 -6.15 14.57
C ARG A 156 -6.22 -7.31 13.63
N ARG A 157 -6.78 -7.35 12.43
CA ARG A 157 -6.56 -8.44 11.47
C ARG A 157 -5.12 -8.45 10.95
N LEU A 158 -4.62 -7.29 10.51
CA LEU A 158 -3.23 -7.16 10.07
C LEU A 158 -2.26 -7.53 11.19
N LEU A 159 -2.51 -7.03 12.41
CA LEU A 159 -1.68 -7.32 13.57
C LEU A 159 -1.60 -8.83 13.83
N THR A 160 -2.74 -9.53 13.88
CA THR A 160 -2.78 -10.99 14.12
C THR A 160 -2.01 -11.76 13.05
N GLN A 161 -2.13 -11.38 11.78
CA GLN A 161 -1.34 -11.96 10.69
C GLN A 161 0.17 -11.75 10.89
N ARG A 162 0.57 -10.53 11.27
CA ARG A 162 1.97 -10.17 11.51
C ARG A 162 2.54 -10.91 12.72
N ILE A 163 1.80 -11.00 13.83
CA ILE A 163 2.22 -11.77 15.03
C ILE A 163 2.44 -13.23 14.64
N SER A 164 1.48 -13.87 13.97
CA SER A 164 1.59 -15.28 13.56
C SER A 164 2.81 -15.53 12.65
N ALA A 165 3.06 -14.65 11.70
CA ALA A 165 4.24 -14.72 10.82
C ALA A 165 5.55 -14.53 11.60
N SER A 166 5.59 -13.57 12.53
CA SER A 166 6.76 -13.32 13.40
C SER A 166 7.06 -14.51 14.29
N MET A 167 6.04 -15.10 14.90
CA MET A 167 6.19 -16.30 15.75
C MET A 167 6.72 -17.50 14.96
N ALA A 168 6.19 -17.74 13.74
CA ALA A 168 6.68 -18.81 12.87
C ALA A 168 8.16 -18.59 12.48
N ASN A 169 8.56 -17.35 12.23
CA ASN A 169 9.94 -16.99 11.93
C ASN A 169 10.85 -17.11 13.17
N ALA A 170 10.39 -16.61 14.32
CA ALA A 170 11.09 -16.69 15.60
C ALA A 170 11.38 -18.16 15.99
N LYS A 171 10.39 -19.04 15.82
CA LYS A 171 10.55 -20.48 16.06
C LYS A 171 11.62 -21.11 15.18
N ARG A 172 11.67 -20.78 13.88
CA ARG A 172 12.66 -21.33 12.93
C ARG A 172 14.07 -20.84 13.20
N ASN A 173 14.21 -19.57 13.54
CA ASN A 173 15.52 -18.90 13.65
C ASN A 173 15.98 -18.74 15.10
N LYS A 174 15.24 -19.27 16.09
CA LYS A 174 15.57 -19.26 17.52
C LYS A 174 15.81 -17.86 18.07
N PHE A 175 14.97 -16.91 17.71
CA PHE A 175 14.95 -15.58 18.33
C PHE A 175 13.61 -15.29 19.01
N SER A 176 13.55 -14.23 19.78
CA SER A 176 12.33 -13.79 20.44
C SER A 176 11.65 -12.68 19.67
N MET A 177 10.33 -12.60 19.77
CA MET A 177 9.53 -11.44 19.39
C MET A 177 8.73 -10.95 20.59
N ALA A 178 8.22 -9.72 20.53
CA ALA A 178 7.40 -9.19 21.61
C ALA A 178 6.16 -8.49 21.06
N ILE A 179 5.13 -8.43 21.89
CA ILE A 179 3.99 -7.54 21.70
C ILE A 179 3.87 -6.57 22.86
N ILE A 180 3.40 -5.38 22.57
CA ILE A 180 3.13 -4.33 23.54
C ILE A 180 1.67 -3.93 23.35
N TYR A 181 0.82 -4.20 24.35
CA TYR A 181 -0.58 -3.79 24.36
C TYR A 181 -0.71 -2.47 25.12
N MET A 182 -1.31 -1.47 24.53
CA MET A 182 -1.39 -0.12 25.05
C MET A 182 -2.83 0.38 25.06
N ASP A 183 -3.16 1.19 26.06
CA ASP A 183 -4.48 1.81 26.20
C ASP A 183 -4.30 3.26 26.72
N LEU A 184 -5.04 4.21 26.13
CA LEU A 184 -4.94 5.62 26.50
C LEU A 184 -5.65 5.90 27.83
N ASP A 185 -4.91 6.39 28.79
CA ASP A 185 -5.45 6.68 30.10
C ASP A 185 -6.47 7.83 30.07
N GLY A 186 -7.72 7.55 30.45
CA GLY A 186 -8.77 8.56 30.55
C GLY A 186 -9.33 9.05 29.21
N PHE A 187 -9.11 8.36 28.10
CA PHE A 187 -9.60 8.75 26.79
C PHE A 187 -11.12 8.97 26.73
N LYS A 188 -11.89 8.12 27.41
CA LYS A 188 -13.34 8.30 27.52
C LYS A 188 -13.71 9.67 28.10
N GLN A 189 -12.99 10.15 29.13
CA GLN A 189 -13.23 11.46 29.71
C GLN A 189 -12.92 12.62 28.73
N ILE A 190 -11.92 12.43 27.85
CA ILE A 190 -11.63 13.38 26.77
C ILE A 190 -12.82 13.46 25.81
N ASN A 191 -13.35 12.29 25.37
CA ASN A 191 -14.53 12.26 24.50
C ASN A 191 -15.77 12.89 25.17
N ASP A 192 -16.02 12.55 26.43
CA ASP A 192 -17.18 13.05 27.16
C ASP A 192 -17.12 14.57 27.39
N THR A 193 -15.91 15.14 27.51
CA THR A 193 -15.68 16.56 27.77
C THR A 193 -15.52 17.42 26.51
N LEU A 194 -14.82 16.92 25.52
CA LEU A 194 -14.38 17.68 24.33
C LEU A 194 -15.03 17.19 23.03
N GLY A 195 -15.79 16.10 23.09
CA GLY A 195 -16.49 15.51 21.95
C GLY A 195 -15.63 14.51 21.14
N HIS A 196 -16.33 13.67 20.39
CA HIS A 196 -15.69 12.58 19.62
C HIS A 196 -14.74 13.07 18.52
N THR A 197 -15.04 14.21 17.88
CA THR A 197 -14.14 14.79 16.84
C THR A 197 -12.78 15.15 17.44
N PHE A 198 -12.77 15.71 18.65
CA PHE A 198 -11.52 15.98 19.37
C PHE A 198 -10.79 14.68 19.74
N GLY A 199 -11.52 13.66 20.22
CA GLY A 199 -10.97 12.34 20.49
C GLY A 199 -10.35 11.70 19.25
N ASP A 200 -10.96 11.86 18.07
CA ASP A 200 -10.40 11.38 16.82
C ASP A 200 -9.07 12.06 16.46
N ALA A 201 -8.95 13.38 16.71
CA ALA A 201 -7.69 14.09 16.53
C ALA A 201 -6.59 13.62 17.52
N VAL A 202 -6.99 13.31 18.76
CA VAL A 202 -6.10 12.68 19.76
C VAL A 202 -5.59 11.34 19.27
N LEU A 203 -6.46 10.46 18.78
CA LEU A 203 -6.09 9.14 18.27
C LEU A 203 -5.13 9.21 17.08
N LYS A 204 -5.35 10.15 16.14
CA LYS A 204 -4.43 10.41 15.03
C LYS A 204 -3.05 10.87 15.52
N THR A 205 -3.01 11.80 16.45
CA THR A 205 -1.75 12.30 17.04
C THR A 205 -0.98 11.18 17.74
N VAL A 206 -1.67 10.33 18.49
CA VAL A 206 -1.05 9.17 19.15
C VAL A 206 -0.51 8.18 18.11
N ALA A 207 -1.28 7.86 17.08
CA ALA A 207 -0.87 6.96 16.01
C ALA A 207 0.43 7.42 15.32
N GLU A 208 0.55 8.69 14.99
CA GLU A 208 1.77 9.29 14.42
C GLU A 208 2.97 9.15 15.35
N ARG A 209 2.78 9.41 16.65
CA ARG A 209 3.83 9.29 17.67
C ARG A 209 4.31 7.85 17.83
N LEU A 210 3.39 6.90 17.88
CA LEU A 210 3.73 5.48 17.99
C LEU A 210 4.52 5.02 16.77
N LYS A 211 4.08 5.40 15.57
CA LYS A 211 4.75 5.05 14.31
C LYS A 211 6.17 5.63 14.21
N ALA A 212 6.41 6.82 14.76
CA ALA A 212 7.72 7.46 14.75
C ALA A 212 8.76 6.81 15.68
N VAL A 213 8.33 5.98 16.65
CA VAL A 213 9.22 5.33 17.64
C VAL A 213 9.70 3.96 17.19
N VAL A 214 8.88 3.23 16.42
CA VAL A 214 9.14 1.86 16.00
C VAL A 214 9.92 1.81 14.69
N ARG A 215 10.49 0.66 14.37
CA ARG A 215 11.21 0.43 13.11
C ARG A 215 10.23 0.07 12.00
N GLU A 216 10.70 0.08 10.76
CA GLU A 216 9.90 -0.26 9.59
C GLU A 216 9.39 -1.72 9.61
N GLU A 217 10.21 -2.64 10.13
CA GLU A 217 9.85 -4.05 10.30
C GLU A 217 8.82 -4.30 11.41
N ASP A 218 8.67 -3.39 12.38
CA ASP A 218 7.71 -3.50 13.47
C ASP A 218 6.30 -3.11 12.99
N THR A 219 5.28 -3.65 13.62
CA THR A 219 3.89 -3.36 13.26
C THR A 219 3.19 -2.60 14.37
N VAL A 220 2.63 -1.43 14.06
CA VAL A 220 1.72 -0.69 14.94
C VAL A 220 0.30 -0.86 14.44
N ALA A 221 -0.62 -1.18 15.34
CA ALA A 221 -2.03 -1.37 15.02
C ALA A 221 -2.92 -0.68 16.07
N ARG A 222 -4.09 -0.22 15.61
CA ARG A 222 -5.21 0.15 16.48
C ARG A 222 -6.20 -1.02 16.49
N VAL A 223 -6.44 -1.60 17.66
CA VAL A 223 -7.24 -2.84 17.79
C VAL A 223 -8.67 -2.60 18.23
N GLY A 224 -8.98 -1.39 18.71
CA GLY A 224 -10.34 -0.95 19.08
C GLY A 224 -10.27 0.35 19.88
N GLY A 225 -11.30 1.19 19.82
CA GLY A 225 -11.43 2.38 20.67
C GLY A 225 -10.13 3.18 20.84
N ASP A 226 -9.61 3.17 22.06
CA ASP A 226 -8.35 3.79 22.51
C ASP A 226 -7.20 2.79 22.71
N GLU A 227 -7.37 1.56 22.22
CA GLU A 227 -6.40 0.47 22.34
C GLU A 227 -5.49 0.40 21.12
N PHE A 228 -4.19 0.37 21.37
CA PHE A 228 -3.13 0.20 20.39
C PHE A 228 -2.28 -1.02 20.71
N MET A 229 -1.73 -1.65 19.70
CA MET A 229 -0.77 -2.74 19.87
C MET A 229 0.43 -2.55 18.98
N VAL A 230 1.60 -2.95 19.48
CA VAL A 230 2.85 -2.97 18.71
C VAL A 230 3.39 -4.40 18.72
N ALA A 231 3.69 -4.93 17.54
CA ALA A 231 4.42 -6.19 17.40
C ALA A 231 5.86 -5.88 16.97
N LEU A 232 6.82 -6.24 17.82
CA LEU A 232 8.25 -6.13 17.56
C LEU A 232 8.73 -7.42 16.90
N TRP A 233 9.17 -7.29 15.66
CA TRP A 233 9.52 -8.42 14.80
C TRP A 233 10.66 -9.28 15.35
N HIS A 234 11.69 -8.65 15.91
CA HIS A 234 12.88 -9.30 16.45
C HIS A 234 13.38 -8.59 17.70
N VAL A 235 13.44 -9.33 18.82
CA VAL A 235 13.92 -8.86 20.11
C VAL A 235 15.12 -9.71 20.51
N ARG A 236 16.26 -9.07 20.78
CA ARG A 236 17.50 -9.79 21.16
C ARG A 236 17.47 -10.24 22.61
N ASN A 237 16.91 -9.40 23.47
CA ASN A 237 16.73 -9.72 24.88
C ASN A 237 15.43 -9.08 25.42
N PRO A 238 14.86 -9.60 26.51
CA PRO A 238 13.62 -9.07 27.10
C PRO A 238 13.67 -7.57 27.44
N CYS A 239 14.84 -7.04 27.83
CA CYS A 239 15.00 -5.63 28.15
C CYS A 239 14.82 -4.71 26.94
N ASP A 240 15.02 -5.20 25.70
CA ASP A 240 14.81 -4.41 24.50
C ASP A 240 13.33 -4.07 24.33
N ALA A 241 12.42 -5.02 24.55
CA ALA A 241 10.98 -4.79 24.48
C ALA A 241 10.50 -3.78 25.54
N ALA A 242 11.02 -3.91 26.77
CA ALA A 242 10.74 -2.95 27.85
C ALA A 242 11.25 -1.54 27.51
N THR A 243 12.42 -1.44 26.86
CA THR A 243 12.98 -0.17 26.42
C THR A 243 12.10 0.49 25.34
N VAL A 244 11.57 -0.31 24.40
CA VAL A 244 10.63 0.22 23.38
C VAL A 244 9.32 0.65 24.06
N ALA A 245 8.75 -0.12 24.97
CA ALA A 245 7.56 0.26 25.72
C ALA A 245 7.74 1.60 26.45
N ALA A 246 8.87 1.79 27.14
CA ALA A 246 9.18 3.06 27.81
C ALA A 246 9.29 4.23 26.81
N LYS A 247 9.89 4.04 25.63
CA LYS A 247 9.96 5.06 24.57
C LYS A 247 8.58 5.41 24.02
N LEU A 248 7.72 4.42 23.80
CA LEU A 248 6.35 4.62 23.32
C LEU A 248 5.54 5.44 24.33
N ILE A 249 5.56 5.08 25.62
CA ILE A 249 4.88 5.83 26.69
C ILE A 249 5.41 7.27 26.73
N LYS A 250 6.72 7.46 26.70
CA LYS A 250 7.33 8.81 26.69
C LYS A 250 6.91 9.61 25.47
N ALA A 251 6.83 9.00 24.29
CA ALA A 251 6.40 9.69 23.06
C ALA A 251 4.93 10.12 23.12
N VAL A 252 4.06 9.24 23.62
CA VAL A 252 2.63 9.56 23.79
C VAL A 252 2.44 10.67 24.81
N SER A 253 3.18 10.65 25.93
CA SER A 253 3.04 11.64 27.02
C SER A 253 3.65 13.03 26.71
N GLN A 254 4.26 13.24 25.56
CA GLN A 254 4.71 14.59 25.18
C GLN A 254 3.50 15.54 25.02
N PRO A 255 3.57 16.78 25.52
CA PRO A 255 2.53 17.76 25.27
C PRO A 255 2.26 17.94 23.77
N CYS A 256 1.02 18.15 23.38
CA CYS A 256 0.62 18.43 22.01
C CYS A 256 -0.45 19.50 21.95
N MET A 257 -0.43 20.24 20.85
CA MET A 257 -1.47 21.22 20.52
C MET A 257 -2.46 20.52 19.60
N ILE A 258 -3.70 20.35 20.07
CA ILE A 258 -4.81 19.77 19.29
C ILE A 258 -5.93 20.81 19.28
N GLU A 259 -6.36 21.26 18.11
CA GLU A 259 -7.41 22.27 17.92
C GLU A 259 -7.23 23.52 18.83
N GLY A 260 -5.98 24.00 18.93
CA GLY A 260 -5.65 25.19 19.72
C GLY A 260 -5.58 24.95 21.25
N ARG A 261 -5.70 23.72 21.72
CA ARG A 261 -5.61 23.36 23.14
C ARG A 261 -4.34 22.57 23.42
N ASN A 262 -3.64 22.93 24.48
CA ASN A 262 -2.48 22.16 24.94
C ASN A 262 -2.95 20.98 25.80
N LEU A 263 -2.59 19.77 25.41
CA LEU A 263 -3.02 18.53 26.05
C LEU A 263 -1.82 17.60 26.31
N THR A 264 -1.84 16.93 27.45
CA THR A 264 -0.94 15.81 27.74
C THR A 264 -1.76 14.55 27.88
N ILE A 265 -1.48 13.56 27.03
CA ILE A 265 -2.16 12.26 27.00
C ILE A 265 -1.19 11.25 27.59
N THR A 266 -1.66 10.39 28.49
CA THR A 266 -0.85 9.28 29.01
C THR A 266 -1.38 7.94 28.49
N THR A 267 -0.54 6.93 28.56
CA THR A 267 -0.90 5.57 28.16
C THR A 267 -0.27 4.56 29.11
N SER A 268 -1.00 3.51 29.37
CA SER A 268 -0.51 2.34 30.08
C SER A 268 -0.21 1.21 29.09
N ALA A 269 0.78 0.36 29.37
CA ALA A 269 1.21 -0.70 28.46
C ALA A 269 1.50 -2.01 29.19
N GLY A 270 1.15 -3.13 28.53
CA GLY A 270 1.55 -4.48 28.89
C GLY A 270 2.45 -5.08 27.84
N VAL A 271 3.55 -5.71 28.24
CA VAL A 271 4.57 -6.29 27.35
C VAL A 271 4.57 -7.80 27.52
N ALA A 272 4.46 -8.55 26.43
CA ALA A 272 4.62 -9.99 26.41
C ALA A 272 5.61 -10.43 25.34
N LEU A 273 6.43 -11.45 25.68
CA LEU A 273 7.47 -12.00 24.81
C LEU A 273 7.13 -13.43 24.40
N TYR A 274 7.38 -13.75 23.16
CA TYR A 274 7.39 -15.11 22.66
C TYR A 274 8.83 -15.66 22.74
N PRO A 275 9.06 -16.89 23.21
CA PRO A 275 8.05 -17.88 23.65
C PRO A 275 7.65 -17.81 25.12
N ASP A 276 8.25 -16.94 25.93
CA ASP A 276 8.24 -16.97 27.39
C ASP A 276 6.85 -16.74 28.01
N HIS A 277 6.01 -15.94 27.34
CA HIS A 277 4.70 -15.50 27.85
C HIS A 277 3.52 -16.03 27.02
N GLY A 278 3.78 -16.85 25.99
CA GLY A 278 2.75 -17.48 25.17
C GLY A 278 3.36 -18.23 23.99
N LEU A 279 2.76 -19.36 23.61
CA LEU A 279 3.22 -20.21 22.51
C LEU A 279 2.37 -20.02 21.24
N ASP A 280 1.26 -19.30 21.36
CA ASP A 280 0.37 -18.92 20.28
C ASP A 280 -0.04 -17.44 20.41
N THR A 281 -0.69 -16.92 19.38
CA THR A 281 -1.09 -15.51 19.30
C THR A 281 -2.03 -15.12 20.43
N ASP A 282 -3.02 -15.97 20.74
CA ASP A 282 -4.04 -15.67 21.75
C ASP A 282 -3.45 -15.67 23.16
N GLY A 283 -2.61 -16.65 23.47
CA GLY A 283 -1.89 -16.72 24.75
C GLY A 283 -0.97 -15.52 24.97
N LEU A 284 -0.24 -15.13 23.91
CA LEU A 284 0.65 -13.97 23.96
C LEU A 284 -0.14 -12.68 24.18
N MET A 285 -1.25 -12.48 23.44
CA MET A 285 -2.13 -11.32 23.58
C MET A 285 -2.75 -11.24 24.97
N LYS A 286 -3.21 -12.38 25.52
CA LYS A 286 -3.77 -12.46 26.86
C LYS A 286 -2.74 -12.10 27.95
N SER A 287 -1.50 -12.54 27.80
CA SER A 287 -0.42 -12.21 28.75
C SER A 287 -0.09 -10.70 28.71
N ALA A 288 -0.10 -10.08 27.51
CA ALA A 288 0.08 -8.63 27.39
C ALA A 288 -1.09 -7.85 28.01
N ASP A 289 -2.33 -8.29 27.82
CA ASP A 289 -3.52 -7.67 28.38
C ASP A 289 -3.50 -7.71 29.92
N MET A 290 -3.13 -8.84 30.51
CA MET A 290 -2.97 -8.96 31.95
C MET A 290 -1.91 -8.00 32.49
N ALA A 291 -0.77 -7.90 31.83
CA ALA A 291 0.28 -6.96 32.22
C ALA A 291 -0.17 -5.47 32.04
N LEU A 292 -0.97 -5.16 31.03
CA LEU A 292 -1.60 -3.84 30.86
C LEU A 292 -2.54 -3.51 32.02
N TYR A 293 -3.36 -4.48 32.43
CA TYR A 293 -4.25 -4.31 33.60
C TYR A 293 -3.47 -3.99 34.87
N GLU A 294 -2.34 -4.70 35.11
CA GLU A 294 -1.45 -4.41 36.23
C GLU A 294 -0.83 -3.00 36.15
N ALA A 295 -0.44 -2.55 34.94
CA ALA A 295 0.08 -1.19 34.75
C ALA A 295 -0.96 -0.12 35.10
N LYS A 296 -2.22 -0.31 34.67
CA LYS A 296 -3.33 0.59 35.02
C LYS A 296 -3.58 0.68 36.52
N ASN A 297 -3.56 -0.45 37.21
CA ASN A 297 -3.78 -0.54 38.69
C ASN A 297 -2.61 0.04 39.48
N ALA A 298 -1.40 0.03 38.96
CA ALA A 298 -0.21 0.56 39.61
C ALA A 298 -0.04 2.10 39.47
N GLY A 299 -1.06 2.81 38.93
CA GLY A 299 -1.04 4.27 38.86
C GLY A 299 -1.00 4.82 37.44
N LYS A 300 -1.16 3.99 36.40
CA LYS A 300 -1.17 4.39 34.97
C LYS A 300 0.15 4.98 34.50
N ASN A 301 0.20 5.46 33.24
CA ASN A 301 1.38 6.06 32.60
C ASN A 301 2.66 5.25 32.82
N ALA A 302 2.55 3.96 32.70
CA ALA A 302 3.60 2.98 32.98
C ALA A 302 3.44 1.73 32.12
N TYR A 303 4.47 0.89 32.08
CA TYR A 303 4.35 -0.45 31.53
C TYR A 303 4.58 -1.53 32.59
N ARG A 304 4.09 -2.75 32.31
CA ARG A 304 4.41 -3.97 32.98
C ARG A 304 4.81 -5.05 31.98
N VAL A 305 5.75 -5.89 32.34
CA VAL A 305 6.13 -7.07 31.57
C VAL A 305 5.37 -8.26 32.17
N ALA A 306 4.76 -9.08 31.32
CA ALA A 306 4.06 -10.27 31.73
C ALA A 306 4.99 -11.19 32.55
N ILE A 307 4.43 -11.91 33.48
CA ILE A 307 5.17 -12.88 34.32
C ILE A 307 5.23 -14.17 33.50
N SER A 308 6.43 -14.75 33.35
CA SER A 308 6.62 -16.06 32.71
C SER A 308 5.81 -17.12 33.45
N THR A 309 4.86 -17.74 32.77
CA THR A 309 4.19 -18.95 33.28
C THR A 309 5.11 -20.15 32.99
N THR A 310 6.32 -20.13 33.50
CA THR A 310 7.13 -21.34 33.55
C THR A 310 6.43 -22.23 34.60
N LEU A 311 5.62 -23.16 34.13
CA LEU A 311 5.21 -24.28 34.93
C LEU A 311 6.51 -24.95 35.44
N GLU A 312 6.81 -24.75 36.72
CA GLU A 312 7.72 -25.61 37.42
C GLU A 312 7.18 -27.04 37.30
N THR A 313 7.65 -27.74 36.29
CA THR A 313 7.58 -29.21 36.29
C THR A 313 8.70 -29.66 37.22
N THR A 314 8.54 -29.39 38.51
CA THR A 314 9.17 -30.21 39.54
C THR A 314 8.49 -31.55 39.50
N ALA A 315 9.06 -32.46 38.73
CA ALA A 315 8.81 -33.88 38.92
C ALA A 315 9.38 -34.25 40.29
N PRO A 316 8.62 -34.78 41.23
CA PRO A 316 9.19 -35.44 42.40
C PRO A 316 9.60 -36.88 41.99
N LYS A 317 10.90 -37.18 42.20
CA LYS A 317 11.54 -38.48 42.46
C LYS A 317 11.01 -39.72 41.75
#